data_a846daa1af3a5561591904630905bbba
#
_entry.id   a846daa1af3a5561591904630905bbba
#
_cell.length_a   1.000
_cell.length_b   1.000
_cell.length_c   1.000
_cell.angle_alpha   90.00
_cell.angle_beta   90.00
_cell.angle_gamma   90.00
#
_symmetry.space_group_name_H-M   'P 1'
#
loop_
_entity.id
_entity.type
_entity.pdbx_description
1 polymer ?
#
loop_
_entity_poly.entity_id
_entity_poly.type
_entity_poly.pdbx_seq_one_letter_code
_entity_poly.pdbx_strand_id
1 'polypeptide(L)'
;SAPRALPPARGCHVAQFKSLSPQELQAFKTARXAFEDSFLPKDWDCSTHLFPRTRDLKHLQVWERPVALEAELALTLTVLEAMANSSLGHSLEQPLLTLQNIHSKLQACVPAQPTASSRPRGRLHHWLHRLQEARKESQDCLEASVMFNLLRLLTRDLKCVASGDQCV
;
A
#
# COMPACT_ATOMS: atom_id res chain seq x y z
N SER A 1 -24.49 -14.88 16.28
CA SER A 1 -23.47 -14.02 16.83
C SER A 1 -22.65 -13.40 15.73
N ALA A 2 -22.17 -12.21 15.99
CA ALA A 2 -21.33 -11.55 15.02
C ALA A 2 -20.11 -12.42 14.74
N PRO A 3 -19.72 -12.49 13.47
CA PRO A 3 -18.50 -13.22 13.20
C PRO A 3 -17.34 -12.57 13.91
N ARG A 4 -16.60 -13.37 14.59
CA ARG A 4 -15.45 -12.84 15.25
C ARG A 4 -14.41 -12.52 14.23
N ALA A 5 -13.75 -11.42 14.45
CA ALA A 5 -12.55 -11.17 13.69
C ALA A 5 -11.62 -12.36 13.90
N LEU A 6 -11.07 -12.86 12.84
CA LEU A 6 -10.09 -13.91 12.96
C LEU A 6 -8.92 -13.44 13.80
N PRO A 7 -8.40 -14.26 14.69
CA PRO A 7 -7.23 -13.81 15.43
C PRO A 7 -6.07 -13.57 14.47
N PRO A 8 -5.22 -12.60 14.80
CA PRO A 8 -4.07 -12.36 13.94
C PRO A 8 -3.22 -13.61 13.84
N ALA A 9 -2.64 -13.82 12.68
CA ALA A 9 -1.73 -14.92 12.49
C ALA A 9 -0.56 -14.77 13.43
N ARG A 10 0.03 -15.90 13.79
CA ARG A 10 1.24 -15.84 14.59
C ARG A 10 2.29 -15.03 13.88
N GLY A 11 2.96 -14.17 14.63
CA GLY A 11 3.97 -13.32 14.07
C GLY A 11 3.44 -12.07 13.42
N CYS A 12 2.15 -11.80 13.55
CA CYS A 12 1.59 -10.56 13.03
C CYS A 12 1.91 -9.43 14.00
N HIS A 13 2.85 -8.58 13.62
CA HIS A 13 3.33 -7.51 14.49
C HIS A 13 3.29 -6.18 13.76
N VAL A 14 2.13 -5.83 13.20
CA VAL A 14 2.05 -4.58 12.44
C VAL A 14 1.86 -3.37 13.35
N ALA A 15 1.53 -3.56 14.62
CA ALA A 15 1.34 -2.41 15.49
C ALA A 15 2.58 -1.55 15.60
N GLN A 16 3.75 -2.13 15.36
CA GLN A 16 5.00 -1.36 15.38
C GLN A 16 5.03 -0.27 14.31
N PHE A 17 4.16 -0.37 13.31
CA PHE A 17 4.16 0.60 12.22
C PHE A 17 3.16 1.73 12.43
N LYS A 18 2.60 1.87 13.62
CA LYS A 18 1.72 3.01 13.89
C LYS A 18 2.41 4.33 13.68
N SER A 19 3.71 4.38 13.95
CA SER A 19 4.46 5.59 13.68
C SER A 19 5.83 5.21 13.15
N LEU A 20 6.11 5.66 11.95
CA LEU A 20 7.42 5.44 11.35
C LEU A 20 8.36 6.55 11.80
N SER A 21 9.66 6.26 11.78
CA SER A 21 10.62 7.25 12.17
C SER A 21 10.64 8.42 11.18
N PRO A 22 10.99 9.62 11.66
CA PRO A 22 11.14 10.75 10.73
C PRO A 22 12.15 10.48 9.62
N GLN A 23 13.18 9.71 9.91
CA GLN A 23 14.19 9.37 8.91
C GLN A 23 13.60 8.51 7.80
N GLU A 24 12.78 7.54 8.18
CA GLU A 24 12.12 6.70 7.17
C GLU A 24 11.20 7.54 6.30
N LEU A 25 10.39 8.39 6.93
CA LEU A 25 9.49 9.22 6.16
C LEU A 25 10.24 10.20 5.26
N GLN A 26 11.36 10.73 5.74
CA GLN A 26 12.14 11.66 4.93
C GLN A 26 12.68 10.99 3.68
N ALA A 27 13.06 9.73 3.76
CA ALA A 27 13.54 9.03 2.57
C ALA A 27 12.45 8.98 1.49
N PHE A 28 11.21 8.80 1.89
CA PHE A 28 10.12 8.80 0.93
C PHE A 28 9.86 10.18 0.35
N LYS A 29 9.97 11.20 1.16
CA LYS A 29 9.81 12.56 0.65
C LYS A 29 10.91 12.92 -0.33
N THR A 30 12.13 12.49 -0.03
CA THR A 30 13.25 12.73 -0.93
C THR A 30 13.04 12.04 -2.27
N ALA A 31 12.56 10.79 -2.24
CA ALA A 31 12.31 10.08 -3.48
C ALA A 31 11.21 10.76 -4.29
N ARG A 32 10.23 11.28 -3.65
CA ARG A 32 9.15 11.97 -4.35
C ARG A 32 9.64 13.23 -5.05
N UNK A 33 10.44 13.70 -4.46
CA UNK A 33 10.89 14.79 -4.91
C UNK A 33 11.64 14.62 -6.02
N ALA A 34 12.49 13.78 -5.95
CA ALA A 34 13.34 13.41 -7.06
C ALA A 34 12.52 13.01 -8.27
N PHE A 35 11.46 12.28 -8.03
CA PHE A 35 10.56 11.90 -9.11
C PHE A 35 9.92 13.12 -9.76
N GLU A 36 9.46 14.05 -8.97
CA GLU A 36 8.82 15.23 -9.51
C GLU A 36 9.78 16.02 -10.40
N ASP A 37 11.03 16.10 -9.98
CA ASP A 37 12.01 16.88 -10.74
C ASP A 37 12.37 16.23 -12.08
N SER A 38 12.38 14.91 -12.13
CA SER A 38 12.98 14.22 -13.28
C SER A 38 11.97 13.51 -14.17
N PHE A 39 10.84 13.10 -13.64
CA PHE A 39 9.97 12.18 -14.34
C PHE A 39 8.57 12.68 -14.58
N LEU A 40 8.15 13.74 -13.90
CA LEU A 40 6.78 14.18 -14.03
C LEU A 40 6.52 14.72 -15.44
N PRO A 41 5.56 14.16 -16.18
CA PRO A 41 5.29 14.64 -17.53
C PRO A 41 4.77 16.07 -17.52
N LYS A 42 5.17 16.83 -18.53
CA LYS A 42 4.68 18.19 -18.67
C LYS A 42 3.18 18.19 -18.97
N ASP A 43 2.75 17.26 -19.80
CA ASP A 43 1.33 17.17 -20.16
C ASP A 43 0.69 16.06 -19.34
N TRP A 44 0.50 16.36 -18.09
CA TRP A 44 -0.07 15.39 -17.17
C TRP A 44 -1.53 15.11 -17.57
N ASP A 45 -1.80 13.90 -17.97
CA ASP A 45 -3.13 13.52 -18.41
C ASP A 45 -3.53 12.17 -17.81
N CYS A 46 -3.16 11.95 -16.57
CA CYS A 46 -3.43 10.69 -15.90
C CYS A 46 -4.62 10.82 -14.97
N SER A 47 -5.35 9.72 -14.83
CA SER A 47 -6.35 9.67 -13.78
C SER A 47 -5.67 9.86 -12.43
N THR A 48 -6.25 10.69 -11.60
CA THR A 48 -5.65 11.00 -10.32
C THR A 48 -6.08 10.02 -9.22
N HIS A 49 -6.95 9.07 -9.51
CA HIS A 49 -7.53 8.24 -8.48
C HIS A 49 -7.38 6.76 -8.78
N LEU A 50 -6.14 6.35 -9.07
CA LEU A 50 -5.90 4.93 -9.31
C LEU A 50 -6.00 4.10 -8.04
N PHE A 51 -5.60 4.67 -6.91
CA PHE A 51 -5.60 3.93 -5.65
C PHE A 51 -6.86 4.21 -4.86
N PRO A 52 -7.44 3.19 -4.20
CA PRO A 52 -8.53 3.46 -3.27
C PRO A 52 -8.08 4.35 -2.13
N ARG A 53 -9.02 5.00 -1.49
CA ARG A 53 -8.71 5.96 -0.44
C ARG A 53 -8.68 5.30 0.93
N THR A 54 -8.03 5.97 1.87
CA THR A 54 -8.00 5.49 3.24
C THR A 54 -9.42 5.32 3.79
N ARG A 55 -10.32 6.20 3.41
CA ARG A 55 -11.71 6.10 3.82
C ARG A 55 -12.30 4.74 3.43
N ASP A 56 -11.96 4.26 2.24
CA ASP A 56 -12.46 2.96 1.81
C ASP A 56 -11.91 1.85 2.69
N LEU A 57 -10.66 2.00 3.14
CA LEU A 57 -10.05 1.03 4.03
C LEU A 57 -10.81 0.96 5.36
N LYS A 58 -11.23 2.11 5.87
CA LYS A 58 -11.95 2.15 7.13
C LYS A 58 -13.30 1.45 7.05
N HIS A 59 -13.88 1.36 5.86
CA HIS A 59 -15.16 0.68 5.67
C HIS A 59 -15.02 -0.83 5.58
N LEU A 60 -13.80 -1.35 5.50
CA LEU A 60 -13.58 -2.78 5.49
C LEU A 60 -13.64 -3.33 6.91
N GLN A 61 -13.94 -4.61 7.02
CA GLN A 61 -13.82 -5.26 8.32
C GLN A 61 -12.35 -5.28 8.74
N VAL A 62 -12.15 -5.33 10.06
CA VAL A 62 -10.79 -5.21 10.57
C VAL A 62 -9.88 -6.29 9.98
N TRP A 63 -10.38 -7.52 9.88
CA TRP A 63 -9.55 -8.60 9.35
C TRP A 63 -9.29 -8.45 7.85
N GLU A 64 -10.12 -7.69 7.14
CA GLU A 64 -9.93 -7.47 5.72
C GLU A 64 -8.84 -6.43 5.43
N ARG A 65 -8.61 -5.54 6.38
CA ARG A 65 -7.69 -4.43 6.14
C ARG A 65 -6.26 -4.87 5.83
N PRO A 66 -5.69 -5.86 6.54
CA PRO A 66 -4.36 -6.32 6.13
C PRO A 66 -4.34 -6.90 4.73
N VAL A 67 -5.41 -7.57 4.31
CA VAL A 67 -5.48 -8.10 2.96
C VAL A 67 -5.45 -6.97 1.94
N ALA A 68 -6.25 -5.93 2.20
CA ALA A 68 -6.31 -4.78 1.30
C ALA A 68 -4.97 -4.06 1.22
N LEU A 69 -4.36 -3.83 2.36
CA LEU A 69 -3.08 -3.12 2.39
C LEU A 69 -1.98 -3.94 1.74
N GLU A 70 -1.99 -5.24 1.94
CA GLU A 70 -0.99 -6.10 1.33
C GLU A 70 -1.04 -6.01 -0.20
N ALA A 71 -2.25 -5.98 -0.75
CA ALA A 71 -2.39 -5.85 -2.19
C ALA A 71 -1.89 -4.49 -2.68
N GLU A 72 -2.16 -3.44 -1.93
CA GLU A 72 -1.68 -2.11 -2.28
C GLU A 72 -0.16 -2.06 -2.23
N LEU A 73 0.42 -2.64 -1.19
CA LEU A 73 1.87 -2.68 -1.07
C LEU A 73 2.51 -3.52 -2.18
N ALA A 74 1.89 -4.62 -2.55
CA ALA A 74 2.44 -5.47 -3.60
C ALA A 74 2.51 -4.71 -4.92
N LEU A 75 1.46 -3.98 -5.25
CA LEU A 75 1.48 -3.17 -6.47
C LEU A 75 2.54 -2.09 -6.37
N THR A 76 2.60 -1.41 -5.24
CA THR A 76 3.58 -0.35 -5.04
C THR A 76 5.00 -0.89 -5.20
N LEU A 77 5.29 -2.03 -4.58
CA LEU A 77 6.63 -2.60 -4.69
C LEU A 77 6.97 -3.00 -6.11
N THR A 78 6.01 -3.60 -6.82
CA THR A 78 6.27 -3.99 -8.20
C THR A 78 6.68 -2.78 -9.04
N VAL A 79 5.97 -1.68 -8.87
CA VAL A 79 6.26 -0.48 -9.64
C VAL A 79 7.60 0.13 -9.23
N LEU A 80 7.85 0.23 -7.93
CA LEU A 80 9.09 0.83 -7.46
C LEU A 80 10.32 -0.01 -7.84
N GLU A 81 10.18 -1.33 -7.80
CA GLU A 81 11.30 -2.19 -8.18
C GLU A 81 11.65 -2.00 -9.65
N ALA A 82 10.64 -1.82 -10.49
CA ALA A 82 10.90 -1.51 -11.89
C ALA A 82 11.58 -0.16 -12.05
N MET A 83 11.18 0.83 -11.26
CA MET A 83 11.77 2.16 -11.33
C MET A 83 13.19 2.20 -10.77
N ALA A 84 13.55 1.23 -9.95
CA ALA A 84 14.89 1.24 -9.36
C ALA A 84 15.99 1.07 -10.38
N ASN A 85 15.66 0.62 -11.57
CA ASN A 85 16.65 0.50 -12.64
C ASN A 85 16.85 1.81 -13.40
N SER A 86 16.09 2.84 -13.06
CA SER A 86 16.22 4.14 -13.70
C SER A 86 17.19 5.02 -12.93
N SER A 87 17.35 6.25 -13.38
CA SER A 87 18.17 7.21 -12.66
C SER A 87 17.65 7.52 -11.27
N LEU A 88 16.43 7.14 -10.98
CA LEU A 88 15.83 7.33 -9.67
C LEU A 88 16.25 6.26 -8.67
N GLY A 89 16.96 5.23 -9.14
CA GLY A 89 17.24 4.06 -8.29
C GLY A 89 17.90 4.39 -6.98
N HIS A 90 18.84 5.34 -6.99
CA HIS A 90 19.53 5.69 -5.76
C HIS A 90 18.56 6.22 -4.71
N SER A 91 17.63 7.07 -5.13
CA SER A 91 16.64 7.63 -4.19
C SER A 91 15.64 6.59 -3.70
N LEU A 92 15.51 5.49 -4.42
CA LEU A 92 14.54 4.47 -4.04
C LEU A 92 15.12 3.37 -3.18
N GLU A 93 16.44 3.35 -2.95
CA GLU A 93 17.05 2.27 -2.18
C GLU A 93 16.45 2.11 -0.79
N GLN A 94 16.44 3.19 -0.02
CA GLN A 94 15.92 3.12 1.33
C GLN A 94 14.40 2.91 1.34
N PRO A 95 13.63 3.64 0.53
CA PRO A 95 12.20 3.36 0.46
C PRO A 95 11.89 1.90 0.13
N LEU A 96 12.60 1.29 -0.80
CA LEU A 96 12.34 -0.11 -1.11
C LEU A 96 12.61 -1.03 0.07
N LEU A 97 13.72 -0.81 0.78
CA LEU A 97 14.01 -1.64 1.94
C LEU A 97 12.92 -1.50 3.00
N THR A 98 12.48 -0.28 3.24
CA THR A 98 11.45 -0.04 4.24
C THR A 98 10.14 -0.74 3.84
N LEU A 99 9.73 -0.58 2.58
CA LEU A 99 8.49 -1.18 2.13
C LEU A 99 8.57 -2.71 2.10
N GLN A 100 9.71 -3.25 1.72
CA GLN A 100 9.88 -4.71 1.72
C GLN A 100 9.76 -5.26 3.13
N ASN A 101 10.33 -4.56 4.10
CA ASN A 101 10.20 -4.98 5.49
C ASN A 101 8.75 -4.93 5.95
N ILE A 102 8.05 -3.84 5.64
CA ILE A 102 6.65 -3.71 6.02
C ILE A 102 5.82 -4.80 5.35
N HIS A 103 6.06 -5.03 4.07
CA HIS A 103 5.30 -6.03 3.34
C HIS A 103 5.51 -7.42 3.92
N SER A 104 6.75 -7.74 4.23
CA SER A 104 7.07 -9.03 4.83
C SER A 104 6.33 -9.23 6.15
N LYS A 105 6.34 -8.21 7.00
CA LYS A 105 5.66 -8.32 8.29
C LYS A 105 4.15 -8.35 8.12
N LEU A 106 3.64 -7.62 7.15
CA LEU A 106 2.21 -7.58 6.91
C LEU A 106 1.69 -8.92 6.40
N GLN A 107 2.50 -9.64 5.63
CA GLN A 107 2.06 -10.93 5.13
C GLN A 107 1.72 -11.90 6.24
N ALA A 108 2.37 -11.77 7.38
CA ALA A 108 2.05 -12.60 8.53
C ALA A 108 0.65 -12.30 9.09
N CYS A 109 0.09 -11.15 8.75
CA CYS A 109 -1.23 -10.75 9.22
C CYS A 109 -2.34 -11.18 8.27
N VAL A 110 -2.00 -11.58 7.06
CA VAL A 110 -3.00 -11.97 6.09
C VAL A 110 -3.41 -13.41 6.38
N PRO A 111 -4.71 -13.69 6.43
CA PRO A 111 -5.14 -15.06 6.73
C PRO A 111 -4.55 -16.05 5.74
N ALA A 112 -4.21 -17.21 6.26
CA ALA A 112 -3.70 -18.27 5.41
C ALA A 112 -4.80 -18.71 4.46
N GLN A 113 -4.43 -18.97 3.27
CA GLN A 113 -5.20 -19.62 2.23
C GLN A 113 -6.72 -19.50 2.39
N PRO A 114 -7.35 -18.54 1.75
CA PRO A 114 -8.80 -18.45 1.83
C PRO A 114 -9.46 -19.68 1.24
N THR A 115 -10.52 -20.13 1.88
CA THR A 115 -11.33 -21.20 1.32
C THR A 115 -12.18 -20.65 0.19
N ALA A 116 -12.81 -21.56 -0.54
CA ALA A 116 -13.73 -21.11 -1.59
C ALA A 116 -14.85 -20.25 -1.03
N SER A 117 -15.27 -20.52 0.18
CA SER A 117 -16.34 -19.75 0.79
C SER A 117 -15.88 -18.42 1.34
N SER A 118 -14.58 -18.19 1.42
CA SER A 118 -14.06 -16.92 1.92
C SER A 118 -13.57 -16.01 0.80
N ARG A 119 -14.10 -16.22 -0.40
CA ARG A 119 -13.77 -15.36 -1.52
C ARG A 119 -14.15 -13.91 -1.20
N PRO A 120 -13.27 -12.95 -1.52
CA PRO A 120 -13.58 -11.58 -1.20
C PRO A 120 -14.86 -11.10 -1.88
N ARG A 121 -15.67 -10.37 -1.12
CA ARG A 121 -16.92 -9.82 -1.63
C ARG A 121 -17.08 -8.40 -1.14
N GLY A 122 -18.02 -7.71 -1.74
CA GLY A 122 -18.36 -6.38 -1.32
C GLY A 122 -17.20 -5.43 -1.43
N ARG A 123 -16.94 -4.71 -0.37
CA ARG A 123 -15.97 -3.63 -0.43
C ARG A 123 -14.54 -4.13 -0.61
N LEU A 124 -14.18 -5.27 -0.02
CA LEU A 124 -12.85 -5.81 -0.24
C LEU A 124 -12.67 -6.21 -1.69
N HIS A 125 -13.66 -6.87 -2.27
CA HIS A 125 -13.60 -7.22 -3.69
C HIS A 125 -13.41 -5.97 -4.53
N HIS A 126 -14.15 -4.93 -4.20
CA HIS A 126 -14.07 -3.67 -4.94
C HIS A 126 -12.68 -3.04 -4.83
N TRP A 127 -12.11 -3.06 -3.62
CA TRP A 127 -10.76 -2.56 -3.39
C TRP A 127 -9.74 -3.30 -4.26
N LEU A 128 -9.79 -4.63 -4.22
CA LEU A 128 -8.84 -5.43 -4.98
C LEU A 128 -9.02 -5.24 -6.48
N HIS A 129 -10.27 -5.11 -6.91
CA HIS A 129 -10.54 -4.88 -8.32
C HIS A 129 -9.96 -3.54 -8.79
N ARG A 130 -10.09 -2.51 -7.98
CA ARG A 130 -9.53 -1.21 -8.35
C ARG A 130 -8.03 -1.28 -8.52
N LEU A 131 -7.35 -2.04 -7.68
CA LEU A 131 -5.91 -2.20 -7.83
C LEU A 131 -5.55 -2.96 -9.10
N GLN A 132 -6.35 -3.97 -9.45
CA GLN A 132 -6.11 -4.66 -10.70
C GLN A 132 -6.31 -3.74 -11.90
N GLU A 133 -7.33 -2.88 -11.84
CA GLU A 133 -7.54 -1.93 -12.90
C GLU A 133 -6.39 -0.93 -13.00
N ALA A 134 -5.81 -0.55 -11.87
CA ALA A 134 -4.68 0.36 -11.89
C ALA A 134 -3.51 -0.21 -12.65
N ARG A 135 -3.31 -1.52 -12.60
CA ARG A 135 -2.21 -2.14 -13.31
C ARG A 135 -2.33 -2.00 -14.82
N LYS A 136 -3.52 -1.70 -15.33
CA LYS A 136 -3.74 -1.55 -16.76
C LYS A 136 -3.40 -0.16 -17.28
N GLU A 137 -3.12 0.78 -16.38
CA GLU A 137 -2.76 2.13 -16.78
C GLU A 137 -1.39 2.15 -17.44
N SER A 138 -1.13 3.23 -18.21
CA SER A 138 0.18 3.39 -18.78
C SER A 138 1.25 3.39 -17.70
N GLN A 139 2.45 2.99 -18.07
CA GLN A 139 3.53 2.92 -17.10
C GLN A 139 3.79 4.27 -16.44
N ASP A 140 3.79 5.34 -17.24
CA ASP A 140 4.05 6.66 -16.68
C ASP A 140 2.99 7.06 -15.65
N CYS A 141 1.73 6.80 -15.95
CA CYS A 141 0.66 7.16 -15.03
C CYS A 141 0.71 6.29 -13.78
N LEU A 142 1.02 5.02 -13.94
CA LEU A 142 1.12 4.14 -12.79
C LEU A 142 2.26 4.55 -11.87
N GLU A 143 3.42 4.87 -12.45
CA GLU A 143 4.55 5.33 -11.65
C GLU A 143 4.22 6.60 -10.87
N ALA A 144 3.59 7.55 -11.54
CA ALA A 144 3.24 8.80 -10.86
C ALA A 144 2.21 8.55 -9.75
N SER A 145 1.24 7.70 -10.02
CA SER A 145 0.24 7.41 -9.00
C SER A 145 0.86 6.74 -7.78
N VAL A 146 1.79 5.82 -8.00
CA VAL A 146 2.48 5.17 -6.90
C VAL A 146 3.29 6.20 -6.10
N MET A 147 4.06 7.03 -6.78
CA MET A 147 4.92 7.99 -6.09
C MET A 147 4.10 8.99 -5.27
N PHE A 148 2.98 9.45 -5.82
CA PHE A 148 2.16 10.41 -5.10
C PHE A 148 1.30 9.78 -4.01
N ASN A 149 1.19 8.45 -4.01
CA ASN A 149 0.44 7.75 -2.98
C ASN A 149 1.32 7.30 -1.81
N LEU A 150 2.65 7.39 -1.94
CA LEU A 150 3.55 6.79 -0.95
C LEU A 150 3.32 7.32 0.46
N LEU A 151 3.26 8.64 0.60
CA LEU A 151 3.12 9.19 1.94
C LEU A 151 1.76 8.87 2.54
N ARG A 152 0.71 8.89 1.73
CA ARG A 152 -0.59 8.50 2.24
C ARG A 152 -0.59 7.04 2.65
N LEU A 153 0.02 6.18 1.86
CA LEU A 153 0.14 4.77 2.18
C LEU A 153 0.78 4.59 3.57
N LEU A 154 1.85 5.31 3.80
CA LEU A 154 2.61 5.12 5.04
C LEU A 154 1.97 5.80 6.23
N THR A 155 1.46 7.03 6.05
CA THR A 155 0.99 7.80 7.19
C THR A 155 -0.48 7.59 7.48
N ARG A 156 -1.23 7.05 6.54
CA ARG A 156 -2.66 6.85 6.74
C ARG A 156 -3.07 5.40 6.62
N ASP A 157 -2.81 4.77 5.47
CA ASP A 157 -3.27 3.40 5.27
C ASP A 157 -2.58 2.43 6.22
N LEU A 158 -1.26 2.50 6.27
CA LEU A 158 -0.50 1.62 7.16
C LEU A 158 -0.85 1.88 8.61
N LYS A 159 -0.96 3.14 8.98
CA LYS A 159 -1.31 3.48 10.35
C LYS A 159 -2.68 2.94 10.73
N CYS A 160 -3.62 3.00 9.79
CA CYS A 160 -4.96 2.48 10.03
C CYS A 160 -4.90 0.98 10.32
N VAL A 161 -4.21 0.24 9.47
CA VAL A 161 -4.11 -1.21 9.67
C VAL A 161 -3.38 -1.52 10.98
N ALA A 162 -2.31 -0.79 11.25
CA ALA A 162 -1.53 -1.02 12.47
C ALA A 162 -2.33 -0.72 13.73
N SER A 163 -3.33 0.14 13.63
CA SER A 163 -4.15 0.50 14.78
C SER A 163 -5.31 -0.48 15.02
N GLY A 164 -5.51 -1.42 14.11
CA GLY A 164 -6.56 -2.41 14.29
C GLY A 164 -7.93 -1.78 14.34
N ASP A 165 -8.74 -2.18 15.32
CA ASP A 165 -10.10 -1.69 15.41
C ASP A 165 -10.18 -0.23 15.91
N GLN A 166 -9.05 0.36 16.25
CA GLN A 166 -9.05 1.76 16.67
C GLN A 166 -9.02 2.71 15.47
N CYS A 167 -8.85 2.20 14.27
CA CYS A 167 -8.93 3.04 13.10
C CYS A 167 -10.39 3.20 12.69
N VAL A 168 -10.95 4.33 13.03
CA VAL A 168 -12.36 4.62 12.74
C VAL A 168 -12.50 5.93 11.99
#